data_05108209c69817669fb39c017f6c2b00
#
_entry.id   05108209c69817669fb39c017f6c2b00
#
_cell.length_a   1.000
_cell.length_b   1.000
_cell.length_c   1.000
_cell.angle_alpha   90.00
_cell.angle_beta   90.00
_cell.angle_gamma   90.00
#
_symmetry.space_group_name_H-M   'P 1'
#
loop_
_entity.id
_entity.type
_entity.pdbx_description
1 polymer ?
#
loop_
_entity_poly.entity_id
_entity_poly.type
_entity_poly.pdbx_seq_one_letter_code
_entity_poly.pdbx_strand_id
1 'polypeptide(L)'
;MEKQITWSIRFIALFICSLSFLNVHAQKNTNVKGTVYDSNNEPLVGATVSVKGNSSNGTITNIDGQFSLNVQDLKSTLVVSFVGYQTQEVALHGRSEITIRLQEDAQALDEVVVVGYGTQKKKFLIGSVSQ
;
A
#
# COMPACT_ATOMS: atom_id res chain seq x y z
N MET A 1 -21.79 -50.46 35.13
CA MET A 1 -21.85 -50.10 33.71
C MET A 1 -22.34 -48.67 33.49
N GLU A 2 -23.39 -48.26 34.18
CA GLU A 2 -23.94 -46.92 33.99
C GLU A 2 -22.96 -45.82 34.37
N LYS A 3 -22.12 -45.99 35.38
CA LYS A 3 -21.12 -44.99 35.80
C LYS A 3 -20.03 -44.77 34.76
N GLN A 4 -19.68 -45.80 33.99
CA GLN A 4 -18.67 -45.67 32.95
C GLN A 4 -19.18 -44.91 31.72
N ILE A 5 -20.45 -45.13 31.38
CA ILE A 5 -21.10 -44.44 30.28
C ILE A 5 -21.25 -42.95 30.58
N THR A 6 -21.67 -42.58 31.78
CA THR A 6 -21.81 -41.18 32.19
C THR A 6 -20.46 -40.44 32.23
N TRP A 7 -19.40 -41.14 32.62
CA TRP A 7 -18.06 -40.56 32.63
C TRP A 7 -17.53 -40.33 31.21
N SER A 8 -17.75 -41.31 30.33
CA SER A 8 -17.38 -41.16 28.91
C SER A 8 -18.14 -40.02 28.25
N ILE A 9 -19.41 -39.86 28.55
CA ILE A 9 -20.23 -38.77 28.03
C ILE A 9 -19.71 -37.41 28.53
N ARG A 10 -19.25 -37.35 29.79
CA ARG A 10 -18.65 -36.12 30.34
C ARG A 10 -17.35 -35.76 29.65
N PHE A 11 -16.50 -36.71 29.36
CA PHE A 11 -15.26 -36.49 28.63
C PHE A 11 -15.52 -36.05 27.19
N ILE A 12 -16.49 -36.66 26.53
CA ILE A 12 -16.89 -36.31 25.19
C ILE A 12 -17.46 -34.87 25.15
N ALA A 13 -18.29 -34.53 26.13
CA ALA A 13 -18.88 -33.19 26.23
C ALA A 13 -17.78 -32.11 26.46
N LEU A 14 -16.80 -32.41 27.32
CA LEU A 14 -15.65 -31.52 27.54
C LEU A 14 -14.78 -31.36 26.28
N PHE A 15 -14.62 -32.48 25.54
CA PHE A 15 -13.84 -32.45 24.31
C PHE A 15 -14.53 -31.62 23.22
N ILE A 16 -15.85 -31.79 23.09
CA ILE A 16 -16.64 -30.98 22.13
C ILE A 16 -16.63 -29.50 22.52
N CYS A 17 -16.72 -29.23 23.83
CA CYS A 17 -16.65 -27.84 24.30
C CYS A 17 -15.29 -27.18 24.01
N SER A 18 -14.23 -27.97 24.10
CA SER A 18 -12.86 -27.48 23.78
C SER A 18 -12.70 -27.12 22.30
N LEU A 19 -13.40 -27.86 21.41
CA LEU A 19 -13.32 -27.54 19.97
C LEU A 19 -14.08 -26.27 19.60
N SER A 20 -14.98 -25.81 20.44
CA SER A 20 -15.77 -24.60 20.16
C SER A 20 -14.97 -23.29 20.29
N PHE A 21 -13.78 -23.36 20.87
CA PHE A 21 -12.92 -22.18 21.01
C PHE A 21 -12.00 -21.90 19.80
N LEU A 22 -12.01 -22.78 18.81
CA LEU A 22 -11.28 -22.53 17.58
C LEU A 22 -12.07 -21.56 16.70
N ASN A 23 -12.16 -20.32 17.15
CA ASN A 23 -12.66 -19.26 16.30
C ASN A 23 -11.58 -18.94 15.27
N VAL A 24 -11.60 -19.68 14.17
CA VAL A 24 -10.76 -19.36 13.02
C VAL A 24 -11.34 -18.11 12.41
N HIS A 25 -10.72 -16.98 12.71
CA HIS A 25 -11.01 -15.75 12.02
C HIS A 25 -10.43 -15.87 10.62
N ALA A 26 -11.27 -16.21 9.67
CA ALA A 26 -10.90 -16.17 8.27
C ALA A 26 -10.59 -14.70 7.91
N GLN A 27 -9.34 -14.41 7.63
CA GLN A 27 -8.95 -13.08 7.14
C GLN A 27 -9.58 -12.88 5.76
N LYS A 28 -10.52 -11.97 5.69
CA LYS A 28 -11.21 -11.66 4.45
C LYS A 28 -10.36 -10.69 3.66
N ASN A 29 -9.55 -11.22 2.77
CA ASN A 29 -8.82 -10.39 1.82
C ASN A 29 -9.80 -9.87 0.76
N THR A 30 -9.82 -8.57 0.59
CA THR A 30 -10.64 -7.92 -0.42
C THR A 30 -9.73 -7.32 -1.48
N ASN A 31 -10.06 -7.55 -2.74
CA ASN A 31 -9.28 -7.00 -3.85
C ASN A 31 -9.75 -5.58 -4.14
N VAL A 32 -8.83 -4.62 -4.04
CA VAL A 32 -9.06 -3.22 -4.38
C VAL A 32 -8.43 -2.95 -5.72
N LYS A 33 -9.19 -2.32 -6.60
CA LYS A 33 -8.74 -1.90 -7.92
C LYS A 33 -8.78 -0.39 -8.01
N GLY A 34 -7.94 0.17 -8.84
CA GLY A 34 -7.95 1.61 -9.05
C GLY A 34 -7.09 2.03 -10.22
N THR A 35 -7.14 3.31 -10.50
CA THR A 35 -6.34 3.93 -11.54
C THR A 35 -5.67 5.17 -10.97
N VAL A 36 -4.39 5.36 -11.30
CA VAL A 36 -3.60 6.52 -10.87
C VAL A 36 -3.37 7.42 -12.08
N TYR A 37 -3.71 8.69 -11.91
CA TYR A 37 -3.53 9.73 -12.93
C TYR A 37 -2.61 10.83 -12.41
N ASP A 38 -2.01 11.56 -13.34
CA ASP A 38 -1.30 12.80 -13.02
C ASP A 38 -2.28 13.99 -13.01
N SER A 39 -1.73 15.20 -12.84
CA SER A 39 -2.52 16.44 -12.85
C SER A 39 -3.15 16.75 -14.21
N ASN A 40 -2.66 16.15 -15.28
CA ASN A 40 -3.16 16.33 -16.65
C ASN A 40 -4.15 15.23 -17.08
N ASN A 41 -4.59 14.38 -16.15
CA ASN A 41 -5.45 13.23 -16.42
C ASN A 41 -4.81 12.14 -17.27
N GLU A 42 -3.49 12.05 -17.26
CA GLU A 42 -2.78 10.99 -17.96
C GLU A 42 -2.47 9.85 -16.98
N PRO A 43 -2.65 8.60 -17.39
CA PRO A 43 -2.37 7.47 -16.50
C PRO A 43 -0.88 7.38 -16.18
N LEU A 44 -0.57 7.16 -14.90
CA LEU A 44 0.81 7.01 -14.44
C LEU A 44 1.21 5.53 -14.45
N VAL A 45 2.20 5.21 -15.26
CA VAL A 45 2.77 3.86 -15.37
C VAL A 45 3.90 3.71 -14.36
N GLY A 46 3.86 2.63 -13.57
CA GLY A 46 4.93 2.34 -12.62
C GLY A 46 4.81 3.05 -11.28
N ALA A 47 3.67 3.70 -11.01
CA ALA A 47 3.41 4.26 -9.68
C ALA A 47 3.27 3.14 -8.66
N THR A 48 3.83 3.34 -7.47
CA THR A 48 3.78 2.37 -6.39
C THR A 48 2.55 2.62 -5.54
N VAL A 49 1.78 1.56 -5.28
CA VAL A 49 0.61 1.58 -4.41
C VAL A 49 0.81 0.54 -3.32
N SER A 50 0.77 0.96 -2.07
CA SER A 50 0.96 0.06 -0.93
C SER A 50 -0.03 0.38 0.18
N VAL A 51 -0.17 -0.56 1.12
CA VAL A 51 -1.01 -0.34 2.31
C VAL A 51 -0.20 0.42 3.35
N LYS A 52 -0.77 1.47 3.90
CA LYS A 52 -0.14 2.24 4.99
C LYS A 52 0.10 1.34 6.18
N GLY A 53 1.33 1.36 6.69
CA GLY A 53 1.74 0.51 7.79
C GLY A 53 2.21 -0.89 7.38
N ASN A 54 2.03 -1.27 6.12
CA ASN A 54 2.53 -2.54 5.59
C ASN A 54 3.05 -2.36 4.17
N SER A 55 4.23 -1.81 4.04
CA SER A 55 4.85 -1.53 2.75
C SER A 55 5.18 -2.80 1.94
N SER A 56 5.23 -3.96 2.61
CA SER A 56 5.42 -5.23 1.91
C SER A 56 4.20 -5.64 1.07
N ASN A 57 3.03 -5.11 1.42
CA ASN A 57 1.80 -5.35 0.67
C ASN A 57 1.58 -4.19 -0.30
N GLY A 58 2.16 -4.31 -1.48
CA GLY A 58 2.07 -3.26 -2.49
C GLY A 58 2.09 -3.82 -3.90
N THR A 59 1.81 -2.94 -4.85
CA THR A 59 1.83 -3.23 -6.27
C THR A 59 2.25 -1.99 -7.05
N ILE A 60 2.42 -2.13 -8.35
CA ILE A 60 2.72 -1.03 -9.25
C ILE A 60 1.66 -0.93 -10.34
N THR A 61 1.43 0.27 -10.86
CA THR A 61 0.46 0.49 -11.93
C THR A 61 0.98 0.00 -13.28
N ASN A 62 0.05 -0.46 -14.12
CA ASN A 62 0.35 -0.90 -15.48
C ASN A 62 0.35 0.29 -16.47
N ILE A 63 0.43 0.00 -17.77
CA ILE A 63 0.47 1.02 -18.82
C ILE A 63 -0.79 1.89 -18.88
N ASP A 64 -1.91 1.40 -18.36
CA ASP A 64 -3.16 2.14 -18.28
C ASP A 64 -3.31 2.86 -16.92
N GLY A 65 -2.27 2.85 -16.09
CA GLY A 65 -2.30 3.43 -14.75
C GLY A 65 -3.12 2.62 -13.75
N GLN A 66 -3.52 1.42 -14.09
CA GLN A 66 -4.38 0.59 -13.27
C GLN A 66 -3.57 -0.27 -12.30
N PHE A 67 -4.13 -0.50 -11.13
CA PHE A 67 -3.55 -1.40 -10.13
C PHE A 67 -4.63 -2.29 -9.52
N SER A 68 -4.17 -3.39 -8.94
CA SER A 68 -5.00 -4.32 -8.18
C SER A 68 -4.22 -4.74 -6.96
N LEU A 69 -4.80 -4.58 -5.78
CA LEU A 69 -4.14 -4.83 -4.50
C LEU A 69 -5.10 -5.51 -3.54
N ASN A 70 -4.63 -6.59 -2.92
CA ASN A 70 -5.41 -7.27 -1.88
C ASN A 70 -5.17 -6.60 -0.53
N VAL A 71 -6.25 -6.18 0.12
CA VAL A 71 -6.20 -5.57 1.45
C VAL A 71 -7.00 -6.42 2.43
N GLN A 72 -6.59 -6.39 3.69
CA GLN A 72 -7.28 -7.12 4.74
C GLN A 72 -8.56 -6.43 5.18
N ASP A 73 -8.60 -5.10 5.06
CA ASP A 73 -9.73 -4.30 5.50
C ASP A 73 -9.93 -3.12 4.54
N LEU A 74 -11.18 -2.91 4.12
CA LEU A 74 -11.54 -1.76 3.29
C LEU A 74 -11.50 -0.43 4.04
N LYS A 75 -11.21 -0.44 5.33
CA LYS A 75 -10.92 0.76 6.12
C LYS A 75 -9.44 1.16 6.04
N SER A 76 -8.63 0.38 5.34
CA SER A 76 -7.20 0.66 5.16
C SER A 76 -6.98 1.94 4.37
N THR A 77 -5.82 2.53 4.59
CA THR A 77 -5.34 3.67 3.80
C THR A 77 -4.26 3.19 2.85
N LEU A 78 -4.33 3.61 1.61
CA LEU A 78 -3.30 3.32 0.61
C LEU A 78 -2.32 4.47 0.52
N VAL A 79 -1.05 4.14 0.32
CA VAL A 79 0.02 5.11 0.06
C VAL A 79 0.43 4.97 -1.39
N VAL A 80 0.31 6.05 -2.15
CA VAL A 80 0.64 6.08 -3.58
C VAL A 80 1.80 7.03 -3.80
N SER A 81 2.83 6.56 -4.48
CA SER A 81 4.03 7.36 -4.76
C SER A 81 4.55 7.10 -6.17
N PHE A 82 5.18 8.13 -6.71
CA PHE A 82 5.84 8.06 -8.01
C PHE A 82 6.95 9.10 -8.05
N VAL A 83 8.01 8.81 -8.81
CA VAL A 83 9.16 9.70 -8.93
C VAL A 83 8.72 11.04 -9.56
N GLY A 84 9.05 12.15 -8.90
CA GLY A 84 8.66 13.48 -9.35
C GLY A 84 7.28 13.93 -8.89
N TYR A 85 6.59 13.12 -8.09
CA TYR A 85 5.26 13.43 -7.58
C TYR A 85 5.21 13.34 -6.07
N GLN A 86 4.30 14.07 -5.47
CA GLN A 86 4.08 14.03 -4.03
C GLN A 86 3.43 12.71 -3.63
N THR A 87 3.93 12.11 -2.58
CA THR A 87 3.32 10.90 -2.01
C THR A 87 1.96 11.27 -1.44
N GLN A 88 0.94 10.48 -1.78
CA GLN A 88 -0.43 10.72 -1.36
C GLN A 88 -0.98 9.54 -0.60
N GLU A 89 -1.70 9.83 0.49
CA GLU A 89 -2.41 8.83 1.27
C GLU A 89 -3.90 8.91 0.93
N VAL A 90 -4.49 7.77 0.60
CA VAL A 90 -5.90 7.68 0.20
C VAL A 90 -6.60 6.66 1.07
N ALA A 91 -7.56 7.11 1.87
CA ALA A 91 -8.39 6.21 2.67
C ALA A 91 -9.44 5.55 1.77
N LEU A 92 -9.58 4.24 1.90
CA LEU A 92 -10.54 3.49 1.08
C LEU A 92 -11.99 3.76 1.44
N HIS A 93 -12.30 3.98 2.73
CA HIS A 93 -13.67 4.23 3.21
C HIS A 93 -14.69 3.19 2.75
N GLY A 94 -14.28 1.91 2.74
CA GLY A 94 -15.15 0.83 2.32
C GLY A 94 -15.26 0.62 0.82
N ARG A 95 -14.54 1.40 0.01
CA ARG A 95 -14.57 1.28 -1.45
C ARG A 95 -13.58 0.24 -1.94
N SER A 96 -14.00 -0.56 -2.90
CA SER A 96 -13.13 -1.53 -3.57
C SER A 96 -12.58 -1.03 -4.91
N GLU A 97 -13.05 0.12 -5.36
CA GLU A 97 -12.60 0.75 -6.60
C GLU A 97 -12.41 2.24 -6.38
N ILE A 98 -11.21 2.75 -6.71
CA ILE A 98 -10.85 4.14 -6.45
C ILE A 98 -10.07 4.74 -7.63
N THR A 99 -10.15 6.06 -7.75
CA THR A 99 -9.35 6.84 -8.70
C THR A 99 -8.47 7.79 -7.90
N ILE A 100 -7.17 7.81 -8.20
CA ILE A 100 -6.19 8.60 -7.48
C ILE A 100 -5.51 9.56 -8.46
N ARG A 101 -5.33 10.82 -8.02
CA ARG A 101 -4.58 11.82 -8.78
C ARG A 101 -3.41 12.28 -7.97
N LEU A 102 -2.21 12.18 -8.55
CA LEU A 102 -0.98 12.65 -7.93
C LEU A 102 -0.65 14.06 -8.40
N GLN A 103 -0.08 14.85 -7.50
CA GLN A 103 0.41 16.19 -7.80
C GLN A 103 1.91 16.14 -8.02
N GLU A 104 2.40 16.91 -8.97
CA GLU A 104 3.83 17.03 -9.19
C GLU A 104 4.51 17.65 -7.97
N ASP A 105 5.69 17.15 -7.66
CA ASP A 105 6.52 17.68 -6.59
C ASP A 105 7.55 18.65 -7.17
N ALA A 106 7.21 19.94 -7.13
CA ALA A 106 8.07 20.98 -7.63
C ALA A 106 9.41 21.06 -6.89
N GLN A 107 9.42 20.69 -5.60
CA GLN A 107 10.66 20.72 -4.81
C GLN A 107 11.63 19.62 -5.24
N ALA A 108 11.13 18.45 -5.60
CA ALA A 108 11.98 17.36 -6.10
C ALA A 108 12.66 17.76 -7.41
N LEU A 109 11.95 18.48 -8.29
CA LEU A 109 12.53 18.99 -9.54
C LEU A 109 13.55 20.08 -9.28
N ASP A 110 13.30 20.98 -8.34
CA ASP A 110 14.22 22.03 -7.96
C ASP A 110 15.52 21.46 -7.40
N GLU A 111 15.45 20.43 -6.57
CA GLU A 111 16.64 19.75 -6.05
C GLU A 111 17.47 19.15 -7.17
N VAL A 112 16.84 18.51 -8.14
CA VAL A 112 17.53 17.92 -9.29
C VAL A 112 18.23 19.01 -10.11
N VAL A 113 17.60 20.16 -10.31
CA VAL A 113 18.19 21.28 -11.06
C VAL A 113 19.37 21.88 -10.30
N VAL A 114 19.28 22.08 -8.98
CA VAL A 114 20.36 22.65 -8.16
C VAL A 114 21.56 21.71 -8.11
N VAL A 115 21.37 20.45 -7.97
CA VAL A 115 22.43 19.45 -7.95
C VAL A 115 23.05 19.29 -9.32
N GLY A 116 22.30 19.54 -10.33
CA GLY A 116 22.83 19.51 -11.67
C GLY A 116 23.74 20.66 -11.94
N TYR A 117 24.62 21.18 -11.18
CA TYR A 117 25.65 21.75 -10.99
C TYR A 117 26.47 22.04 -10.40
N GLY A 118 26.50 22.27 -10.52
CA GLY A 118 27.24 22.62 -9.64
C GLY A 118 27.98 22.57 -9.22
N THR A 119 28.18 22.61 -9.39
CA THR A 119 29.05 22.66 -8.73
C THR A 119 29.72 22.47 -8.65
N GLN A 120 29.49 22.40 -9.03
CA GLN A 120 30.19 22.52 -8.71
C GLN A 120 30.68 22.60 -8.65
N LYS A 121 30.42 22.76 -9.11
CA LYS A 121 30.97 23.29 -8.85
C LYS A 121 31.47 23.35 -8.82
N LYS A 122 31.11 23.46 -9.20
CA LYS A 122 31.63 24.01 -8.97
C LYS A 122 32.20 23.89 -9.06
N LYS A 123 32.06 24.01 -9.46
CA LYS A 123 32.62 24.40 -9.34
C LYS A 123 33.03 24.21 -9.72
N PHE A 124 32.75 24.30 -10.38
CA PHE A 124 33.13 24.59 -10.47
C PHE A 124 33.48 24.71 -10.81
N LEU A 125 32.89 24.90 -11.17
CA LEU A 125 33.17 25.50 -11.22
C LEU A 125 33.75 25.66 -11.44
N ILE A 126 33.57 25.65 -11.73
CA ILE A 126 34.03 26.15 -11.61
C ILE A 126 34.56 26.49 -11.83
N GLY A 127 34.48 26.56 -12.45
CA GLY A 127 34.80 27.12 -12.21
C GLY A 127 35.18 27.37 -12.59
N SER A 128 34.96 27.59 -12.96
CA SER A 128 35.21 28.07 -12.79
C SER A 128 35.47 28.44 -13.03
N VAL A 129 34.97 28.53 -13.38
CA VAL A 129 35.09 29.10 -13.13
C VAL A 129 35.48 29.55 -13.08
N SER A 130 35.35 29.78 -13.43
CA SER A 130 35.66 30.29 -12.89
C SER A 130 35.96 30.60 -12.86
N GLN A 131 35.90 30.75 -13.29
CA GLN A 131 36.06 31.09 -12.87
C GLN A 131 36.39 31.46 -12.86
#